data_3bc29f1a5f5220e50683842c697d3ab1
#
_entry.id   3bc29f1a5f5220e50683842c697d3ab1
#
_cell.length_a   1.000
_cell.length_b   1.000
_cell.length_c   1.000
_cell.angle_alpha   90.00
_cell.angle_beta   90.00
_cell.angle_gamma   90.00
#
_symmetry.space_group_name_H-M   'P 1'
#
loop_
_entity.id
_entity.type
_entity.pdbx_description
1 polymer ?
#
loop_
_entity_poly.entity_id
_entity_poly.type
_entity_poly.pdbx_seq_one_letter_code
_entity_poly.pdbx_strand_id
1 'polypeptide(L)'
;MDGCILPNIKMQADTDACSFLNKDNMCSIHSYRPGICRMFPLGRYWEDDEHFYYILQTGECNKERLTKIKVKKWLGISDTERYNAYIIKWHRYLKKLQKTLPGLTQEQIRTLNMYNLKTFYIKPYKSEETFFDEVAERIESSETMFGL
;
A
#
# COMPACT_ATOMS: atom_id res chain seq x y z
N MET A 1 -1.77 7.84 9.83
CA MET A 1 -1.68 6.65 10.70
C MET A 1 -0.81 7.03 11.87
N ASP A 2 -1.43 7.23 13.01
CA ASP A 2 -0.76 7.80 14.18
C ASP A 2 0.33 6.87 14.68
N GLY A 3 1.59 7.33 14.59
CA GLY A 3 2.77 6.64 15.08
C GLY A 3 3.45 5.64 14.14
N CYS A 4 2.87 5.28 13.00
CA CYS A 4 3.52 4.41 12.01
C CYS A 4 4.22 5.22 10.92
N ILE A 5 5.48 4.87 10.60
CA ILE A 5 6.23 5.44 9.48
C ILE A 5 5.96 4.59 8.23
N LEU A 6 5.36 5.19 7.21
CA LEU A 6 5.13 4.56 5.92
C LEU A 6 5.80 5.39 4.82
N PRO A 7 6.48 4.78 3.85
CA PRO A 7 6.97 5.50 2.68
C PRO A 7 5.82 6.11 1.87
N ASN A 8 6.05 7.29 1.34
CA ASN A 8 5.14 7.93 0.41
C ASN A 8 5.88 8.34 -0.87
N ILE A 9 5.14 8.59 -1.94
CA ILE A 9 5.70 9.12 -3.17
C ILE A 9 6.00 10.61 -2.95
N LYS A 10 7.25 11.00 -3.20
CA LYS A 10 7.67 12.40 -3.11
C LYS A 10 6.96 13.24 -4.18
N MET A 11 6.44 14.37 -3.77
CA MET A 11 5.92 15.39 -4.69
C MET A 11 7.04 16.33 -5.12
N GLN A 12 6.89 16.99 -6.26
CA GLN A 12 7.80 18.05 -6.71
C GLN A 12 7.71 19.24 -5.77
N ALA A 13 8.84 19.92 -5.54
CA ALA A 13 8.92 20.99 -4.53
C ALA A 13 8.00 22.18 -4.83
N ASP A 14 7.84 22.52 -6.10
CA ASP A 14 7.16 23.76 -6.54
C ASP A 14 5.73 23.47 -7.07
N THR A 15 5.32 22.25 -7.10
CA THR A 15 4.00 21.81 -7.60
C THR A 15 3.50 20.63 -6.81
N ASP A 16 2.19 20.42 -6.75
CA ASP A 16 1.59 19.19 -6.19
C ASP A 16 1.67 17.99 -7.15
N ALA A 17 2.62 18.04 -8.08
CA ALA A 17 2.80 16.98 -9.06
C ALA A 17 3.72 15.87 -8.54
N CYS A 18 3.45 14.64 -8.95
CA CYS A 18 4.28 13.48 -8.64
C CYS A 18 5.70 13.64 -9.21
N SER A 19 6.75 13.34 -8.42
CA SER A 19 8.16 13.43 -8.88
C SER A 19 8.52 12.46 -10.01
N PHE A 20 7.68 11.46 -10.29
CA PHE A 20 7.84 10.54 -11.42
C PHE A 20 7.18 10.99 -12.72
N LEU A 21 6.59 12.19 -12.77
CA LEU A 21 6.09 12.74 -14.04
C LEU A 21 7.26 13.29 -14.86
N ASN A 22 7.29 12.92 -16.14
CA ASN A 22 8.21 13.49 -17.12
C ASN A 22 7.67 14.82 -17.71
N LYS A 23 8.40 15.42 -18.66
CA LYS A 23 8.03 16.68 -19.31
C LYS A 23 6.71 16.61 -20.09
N ASP A 24 6.29 15.42 -20.49
CA ASP A 24 5.04 15.16 -21.22
C ASP A 24 3.87 14.83 -20.29
N ASN A 25 4.04 15.07 -18.99
CA ASN A 25 3.10 14.68 -17.92
C ASN A 25 2.77 13.17 -17.87
N MET A 26 3.71 12.34 -18.30
CA MET A 26 3.58 10.89 -18.26
C MET A 26 4.43 10.31 -17.14
N CYS A 27 3.92 9.24 -16.51
CA CYS A 27 4.63 8.54 -15.43
C CYS A 27 5.83 7.77 -15.98
N SER A 28 7.06 8.15 -15.56
CA SER A 28 8.30 7.50 -15.97
C SER A 28 8.46 6.07 -15.45
N ILE A 29 7.73 5.72 -14.38
CA ILE A 29 7.71 4.37 -13.78
C ILE A 29 6.38 3.64 -14.02
N HIS A 30 5.65 3.98 -15.10
CA HIS A 30 4.28 3.49 -15.31
C HIS A 30 4.16 1.96 -15.21
N SER A 31 5.10 1.20 -15.74
CA SER A 31 5.10 -0.27 -15.67
C SER A 31 5.31 -0.82 -14.26
N TYR A 32 6.02 -0.06 -13.42
CA TYR A 32 6.39 -0.44 -12.05
C TYR A 32 5.64 0.39 -10.98
N ARG A 33 4.58 1.09 -11.39
CA ARG A 33 3.83 1.96 -10.48
C ARG A 33 3.29 1.19 -9.27
N PRO A 34 3.36 1.78 -8.07
CA PRO A 34 2.81 1.19 -6.85
C PRO A 34 1.32 0.89 -6.95
N GLY A 35 0.84 -0.05 -6.12
CA GLY A 35 -0.56 -0.46 -6.11
C GLY A 35 -1.56 0.70 -5.91
N ILE A 36 -1.18 1.71 -5.11
CA ILE A 36 -2.00 2.91 -4.93
C ILE A 36 -2.17 3.70 -6.24
N CYS A 37 -1.11 3.81 -7.04
CA CYS A 37 -1.17 4.48 -8.35
C CYS A 37 -1.96 3.65 -9.39
N ARG A 38 -1.90 2.30 -9.29
CA ARG A 38 -2.70 1.41 -10.15
C ARG A 38 -4.19 1.53 -9.84
N MET A 39 -4.51 1.71 -8.57
CA MET A 39 -5.88 1.79 -8.09
C MET A 39 -6.55 3.12 -8.45
N PHE A 40 -5.83 4.26 -8.39
CA PHE A 40 -6.39 5.60 -8.65
C PHE A 40 -7.21 5.65 -9.95
N PRO A 41 -8.40 6.24 -10.00
CA PRO A 41 -9.07 7.02 -8.96
C PRO A 41 -9.97 6.20 -8.01
N LEU A 42 -9.76 4.89 -7.94
CA LEU A 42 -10.48 4.06 -6.99
C LEU A 42 -9.86 4.17 -5.59
N GLY A 43 -10.70 4.02 -4.58
CA GLY A 43 -10.32 3.81 -3.19
C GLY A 43 -10.79 2.44 -2.70
N ARG A 44 -10.38 2.05 -1.50
CA ARG A 44 -10.93 0.90 -0.79
C ARG A 44 -11.77 1.38 0.36
N TYR A 45 -13.01 0.95 0.40
CA TYR A 45 -13.88 1.12 1.55
C TYR A 45 -13.87 -0.18 2.34
N TRP A 46 -13.47 -0.10 3.61
CA TRP A 46 -13.42 -1.23 4.52
C TRP A 46 -14.72 -1.31 5.32
N GLU A 47 -15.41 -2.45 5.22
CA GLU A 47 -16.57 -2.75 6.06
C GLU A 47 -16.12 -3.23 7.45
N ASP A 48 -15.05 -4.03 7.46
CA ASP A 48 -14.40 -4.54 8.66
C ASP A 48 -12.90 -4.82 8.38
N ASP A 49 -12.21 -5.54 9.24
CA ASP A 49 -10.78 -5.85 9.07
C ASP A 49 -10.49 -6.93 8.00
N GLU A 50 -11.53 -7.55 7.43
CA GLU A 50 -11.42 -8.65 6.48
C GLU A 50 -12.09 -8.36 5.13
N HIS A 51 -13.03 -7.42 5.09
CA HIS A 51 -13.83 -7.15 3.91
C HIS A 51 -13.70 -5.71 3.47
N PHE A 52 -13.42 -5.54 2.19
CA PHE A 52 -13.43 -4.23 1.54
C PHE A 52 -14.00 -4.33 0.12
N TYR A 53 -14.44 -3.22 -0.40
CA TYR A 53 -14.78 -3.08 -1.82
C TYR A 53 -14.18 -1.81 -2.41
N TYR A 54 -14.03 -1.83 -3.73
CA TYR A 54 -13.52 -0.69 -4.46
C TYR A 54 -14.62 0.33 -4.70
N ILE A 55 -14.35 1.58 -4.38
CA ILE A 55 -15.23 2.72 -4.63
C ILE A 55 -14.55 3.71 -5.57
N LEU A 56 -15.32 4.40 -6.39
CA LEU A 56 -14.82 5.56 -7.12
C LEU A 56 -14.76 6.75 -6.16
N GLN A 57 -13.59 7.36 -6.03
CA GLN A 57 -13.41 8.53 -5.18
C GLN A 57 -14.06 9.76 -5.86
N THR A 58 -14.99 10.38 -5.15
CA THR A 58 -15.73 11.55 -5.66
C THR A 58 -14.78 12.73 -5.81
N GLY A 59 -14.84 13.41 -6.97
CA GLY A 59 -14.03 14.59 -7.26
C GLY A 59 -12.63 14.30 -7.82
N GLU A 60 -12.15 13.06 -7.76
CA GLU A 60 -10.80 12.71 -8.24
C GLU A 60 -10.72 12.55 -9.77
N CYS A 61 -11.83 12.35 -10.44
CA CYS A 61 -11.90 12.23 -11.89
C CYS A 61 -13.07 13.07 -12.43
N ASN A 62 -12.75 14.19 -13.07
CA ASN A 62 -13.73 15.13 -13.63
C ASN A 62 -14.08 14.82 -15.10
N LYS A 63 -13.74 13.63 -15.59
CA LYS A 63 -14.07 13.23 -16.98
C LYS A 63 -15.52 12.79 -17.07
N GLU A 64 -16.24 13.38 -18.03
CA GLU A 64 -17.58 12.93 -18.42
C GLU A 64 -17.51 11.68 -19.31
N ARG A 65 -18.59 10.90 -19.36
CA ARG A 65 -18.75 9.72 -20.21
C ARG A 65 -17.71 8.63 -20.01
N LEU A 66 -17.50 8.23 -18.74
CA LEU A 66 -16.59 7.14 -18.40
C LEU A 66 -17.09 5.81 -18.96
N THR A 67 -16.19 5.05 -19.58
CA THR A 67 -16.48 3.68 -20.00
C THR A 67 -16.49 2.74 -18.80
N LYS A 68 -17.48 1.84 -18.73
CA LYS A 68 -17.50 0.78 -17.71
C LYS A 68 -16.34 -0.19 -17.93
N ILE A 69 -15.51 -0.36 -16.89
CA ILE A 69 -14.39 -1.29 -16.91
C ILE A 69 -14.39 -2.14 -15.64
N LYS A 70 -14.08 -3.42 -15.76
CA LYS A 70 -13.92 -4.30 -14.58
C LYS A 70 -12.71 -3.87 -13.76
N VAL A 71 -12.83 -3.86 -12.43
CA VAL A 71 -11.75 -3.47 -11.49
C VAL A 71 -10.46 -4.26 -11.77
N LYS A 72 -10.55 -5.58 -11.98
CA LYS A 72 -9.39 -6.41 -12.36
C LYS A 72 -8.64 -5.86 -13.58
N LYS A 73 -9.37 -5.44 -14.63
CA LYS A 73 -8.77 -4.88 -15.85
C LYS A 73 -8.17 -3.49 -15.56
N TRP A 74 -8.82 -2.69 -14.72
CA TRP A 74 -8.31 -1.39 -14.32
C TRP A 74 -7.00 -1.47 -13.55
N LEU A 75 -6.93 -2.33 -12.55
CA LEU A 75 -5.73 -2.52 -11.74
C LEU A 75 -4.54 -3.05 -12.55
N GLY A 76 -4.81 -3.81 -13.62
CA GLY A 76 -3.76 -4.45 -14.42
C GLY A 76 -2.93 -5.46 -13.64
N ILE A 77 -3.55 -6.14 -12.67
CA ILE A 77 -2.94 -7.17 -11.82
C ILE A 77 -3.51 -8.52 -12.26
N SER A 78 -2.64 -9.45 -12.63
CA SER A 78 -3.03 -10.77 -13.18
C SER A 78 -3.80 -11.59 -12.17
N ASP A 79 -3.31 -11.69 -10.93
CA ASP A 79 -3.93 -12.40 -9.82
C ASP A 79 -4.51 -11.40 -8.80
N THR A 80 -5.72 -10.95 -9.05
CA THR A 80 -6.41 -10.01 -8.16
C THR A 80 -6.89 -10.65 -6.86
N GLU A 81 -7.12 -11.95 -6.82
CA GLU A 81 -7.54 -12.66 -5.61
C GLU A 81 -6.38 -12.70 -4.61
N ARG A 82 -5.21 -13.14 -5.08
CA ARG A 82 -3.99 -13.17 -4.27
C ARG A 82 -3.57 -11.77 -3.83
N TYR A 83 -3.70 -10.78 -4.73
CA TYR A 83 -3.46 -9.39 -4.38
C TYR A 83 -4.42 -8.88 -3.29
N ASN A 84 -5.72 -9.18 -3.38
CA ASN A 84 -6.69 -8.78 -2.35
C ASN A 84 -6.42 -9.48 -1.01
N ALA A 85 -6.07 -10.76 -1.02
CA ALA A 85 -5.67 -11.49 0.17
C ALA A 85 -4.45 -10.85 0.85
N TYR A 86 -3.44 -10.46 0.06
CA TYR A 86 -2.29 -9.68 0.55
C TYR A 86 -2.72 -8.36 1.17
N ILE A 87 -3.61 -7.61 0.53
CA ILE A 87 -4.09 -6.32 1.05
C ILE A 87 -4.82 -6.48 2.38
N ILE A 88 -5.63 -7.53 2.54
CA ILE A 88 -6.31 -7.84 3.81
C ILE A 88 -5.29 -8.18 4.90
N LYS A 89 -4.35 -9.09 4.60
CA LYS A 89 -3.29 -9.48 5.56
C LYS A 89 -2.46 -8.26 6.00
N TRP A 90 -2.08 -7.42 5.05
CA TRP A 90 -1.35 -6.18 5.33
C TRP A 90 -2.15 -5.19 6.17
N HIS A 91 -3.44 -5.00 5.85
CA HIS A 91 -4.33 -4.13 6.63
C HIS A 91 -4.44 -4.60 8.09
N ARG A 92 -4.65 -5.90 8.30
CA ARG A 92 -4.73 -6.50 9.65
C ARG A 92 -3.42 -6.30 10.43
N TYR A 93 -2.29 -6.51 9.78
CA TYR A 93 -0.98 -6.25 10.37
C TYR A 93 -0.84 -4.78 10.82
N LEU A 94 -1.18 -3.83 9.97
CA LEU A 94 -1.15 -2.41 10.33
C LEU A 94 -2.11 -2.06 11.48
N LYS A 95 -3.28 -2.69 11.53
CA LYS A 95 -4.22 -2.53 12.65
C LYS A 95 -3.67 -3.07 13.97
N LYS A 96 -3.00 -4.20 13.96
CA LYS A 96 -2.31 -4.75 15.14
C LYS A 96 -1.22 -3.79 15.62
N LEU A 97 -0.37 -3.32 14.73
CA LEU A 97 0.64 -2.30 15.05
C LEU A 97 0.00 -1.07 15.70
N GLN A 98 -1.05 -0.52 15.09
CA GLN A 98 -1.74 0.66 15.60
C GLN A 98 -2.31 0.46 17.01
N LYS A 99 -2.83 -0.73 17.32
CA LYS A 99 -3.33 -1.08 18.65
C LYS A 99 -2.22 -1.21 19.68
N THR A 100 -1.02 -1.61 19.27
CA THR A 100 0.13 -1.85 20.16
C THR A 100 0.90 -0.56 20.48
N LEU A 101 0.98 0.39 19.53
CA LEU A 101 1.78 1.61 19.67
C LEU A 101 1.50 2.42 20.97
N PRO A 102 0.25 2.62 21.42
CA PRO A 102 -0.02 3.42 22.62
C PRO A 102 0.60 2.84 23.91
N GLY A 103 0.91 1.54 23.95
CA GLY A 103 1.54 0.88 25.09
C GLY A 103 3.08 0.91 25.08
N LEU A 104 3.70 1.48 24.03
CA LEU A 104 5.13 1.46 23.84
C LEU A 104 5.79 2.79 24.18
N THR A 105 7.06 2.73 24.62
CA THR A 105 7.92 3.92 24.78
C THR A 105 8.31 4.47 23.40
N GLN A 106 8.74 5.73 23.33
CA GLN A 106 9.19 6.36 22.09
C GLN A 106 10.35 5.61 21.42
N GLU A 107 11.25 5.03 22.20
CA GLU A 107 12.36 4.22 21.70
C GLU A 107 11.86 2.91 21.08
N GLN A 108 10.92 2.24 21.73
CA GLN A 108 10.28 1.04 21.18
C GLN A 108 9.51 1.33 19.90
N ILE A 109 8.75 2.43 19.83
CA ILE A 109 8.04 2.89 18.65
C ILE A 109 9.04 3.12 17.49
N ARG A 110 10.15 3.80 17.78
CA ARG A 110 11.21 4.04 16.78
C ARG A 110 11.81 2.74 16.28
N THR A 111 12.14 1.81 17.17
CA THR A 111 12.71 0.51 16.82
C THR A 111 11.76 -0.29 15.92
N LEU A 112 10.49 -0.38 16.29
CA LEU A 112 9.45 -1.06 15.52
C LEU A 112 9.26 -0.43 14.13
N ASN A 113 9.20 0.89 14.04
CA ASN A 113 9.08 1.60 12.77
C ASN A 113 10.31 1.38 11.86
N MET A 114 11.52 1.43 12.41
CA MET A 114 12.75 1.17 11.65
C MET A 114 12.84 -0.28 11.18
N TYR A 115 12.40 -1.23 12.01
CA TYR A 115 12.28 -2.63 11.61
C TYR A 115 11.31 -2.79 10.43
N ASN A 116 10.12 -2.22 10.53
CA ASN A 116 9.11 -2.27 9.48
C ASN A 116 9.62 -1.66 8.17
N LEU A 117 10.20 -0.47 8.25
CA LEU A 117 10.77 0.19 7.08
C LEU A 117 11.82 -0.68 6.40
N LYS A 118 12.75 -1.22 7.18
CA LYS A 118 13.81 -2.10 6.68
C LYS A 118 13.26 -3.39 6.08
N THR A 119 12.33 -4.05 6.79
CA THR A 119 11.81 -5.38 6.43
C THR A 119 10.92 -5.35 5.19
N PHE A 120 10.01 -4.38 5.11
CA PHE A 120 8.99 -4.37 4.06
C PHE A 120 9.32 -3.48 2.87
N TYR A 121 10.18 -2.47 3.04
CA TYR A 121 10.40 -1.47 1.98
C TYR A 121 11.84 -1.37 1.50
N ILE A 122 12.82 -1.71 2.34
CA ILE A 122 14.24 -1.63 1.96
C ILE A 122 14.79 -2.99 1.54
N LYS A 123 14.50 -4.05 2.32
CA LYS A 123 14.95 -5.40 2.02
C LYS A 123 14.32 -5.88 0.72
N PRO A 124 15.12 -6.22 -0.33
CA PRO A 124 14.58 -6.64 -1.61
C PRO A 124 13.75 -7.93 -1.48
N TYR A 125 12.78 -8.06 -2.38
CA TYR A 125 12.04 -9.30 -2.63
C TYR A 125 12.76 -10.10 -3.72
N LYS A 126 12.65 -11.42 -3.69
CA LYS A 126 13.36 -12.31 -4.62
C LYS A 126 12.82 -12.19 -6.04
N SER A 127 11.49 -12.22 -6.19
CA SER A 127 10.82 -12.09 -7.49
C SER A 127 9.38 -11.60 -7.35
N GLU A 128 8.74 -11.26 -8.47
CA GLU A 128 7.31 -10.92 -8.50
C GLU A 128 6.43 -12.12 -8.14
N GLU A 129 6.82 -13.33 -8.54
CA GLU A 129 6.06 -14.57 -8.30
C GLU A 129 6.01 -14.92 -6.82
N THR A 130 7.11 -14.70 -6.08
CA THR A 130 7.23 -15.02 -4.65
C THR A 130 6.84 -13.87 -3.74
N PHE A 131 6.58 -12.67 -4.28
CA PHE A 131 6.35 -11.45 -3.52
C PHE A 131 5.30 -11.62 -2.41
N PHE A 132 4.12 -12.17 -2.74
CA PHE A 132 3.03 -12.28 -1.78
C PHE A 132 3.35 -13.28 -0.65
N ASP A 133 4.04 -14.36 -0.96
CA ASP A 133 4.45 -15.36 0.04
C ASP A 133 5.53 -14.77 0.94
N GLU A 134 6.53 -14.11 0.38
CA GLU A 134 7.58 -13.43 1.15
C GLU A 134 7.03 -12.33 2.07
N VAL A 135 6.05 -11.55 1.61
CA VAL A 135 5.38 -10.57 2.49
C VAL A 135 4.65 -11.26 3.61
N ALA A 136 3.95 -12.36 3.34
CA ALA A 136 3.25 -13.13 4.37
C ALA A 136 4.23 -13.65 5.44
N GLU A 137 5.35 -14.26 5.03
CA GLU A 137 6.42 -14.71 5.93
C GLU A 137 7.02 -13.56 6.76
N ARG A 138 7.25 -12.41 6.14
CA ARG A 138 7.77 -11.22 6.84
C ARG A 138 6.78 -10.68 7.86
N ILE A 139 5.46 -10.72 7.57
CA ILE A 139 4.41 -10.34 8.52
C ILE A 139 4.42 -11.29 9.72
N GLU A 140 4.39 -12.60 9.50
CA GLU A 140 4.39 -13.62 10.56
C GLU A 140 5.64 -13.52 11.44
N SER A 141 6.80 -13.30 10.84
CA SER A 141 8.05 -13.07 11.57
C SER A 141 8.00 -11.80 12.43
N SER A 142 7.39 -10.73 11.89
CA SER A 142 7.23 -9.47 12.62
C SER A 142 6.23 -9.59 13.77
N GLU A 143 5.10 -10.28 13.55
CA GLU A 143 4.11 -10.53 14.58
C GLU A 143 4.69 -11.35 15.72
N THR A 144 5.45 -12.40 15.42
CA THR A 144 6.16 -13.21 16.42
C THR A 144 7.18 -12.39 17.19
N MET A 145 7.97 -11.56 16.51
CA MET A 145 9.05 -10.78 17.14
C MET A 145 8.52 -9.72 18.11
N PHE A 146 7.40 -9.10 17.78
CA PHE A 146 6.83 -7.98 18.56
C PHE A 146 5.61 -8.39 19.40
N GLY A 147 5.18 -9.67 19.36
CA GLY A 147 4.03 -10.17 20.13
C GLY A 147 2.69 -9.54 19.70
N LEU A 148 2.47 -9.38 18.37
CA LEU A 148 1.31 -8.71 17.78
C LEU A 148 0.12 -9.65 17.54
#